data_facebb64dee230959111dba63cd8e3ea
#
_entry.id   facebb64dee230959111dba63cd8e3ea
#
_cell.length_a   1.000
_cell.length_b   1.000
_cell.length_c   1.000
_cell.angle_alpha   90.00
_cell.angle_beta   90.00
_cell.angle_gamma   90.00
#
_symmetry.space_group_name_H-M   'P 1'
#
loop_
_entity.id
_entity.type
_entity.pdbx_description
1 polymer ?
#
loop_
_entity_poly.entity_id
_entity_poly.type
_entity_poly.pdbx_seq_one_letter_code
_entity_poly.pdbx_strand_id
1 'polypeptide(L)'
;MDSNNSKPVFCATVLYPNKENVLFDFELYANRLIPEYVEILGDNVIKYEVRKGLATPGTAAPNFICIANIWVTSGEKFGASMADSRMRDLMVKISAFR
;
A
#
# COMPACT_ATOMS: atom_id res chain seq x y z
N MET A 1 7.48 27.85 -4.96
CA MET A 1 7.68 27.24 -4.47
C MET A 1 7.61 26.97 -3.83
N ASP A 2 7.62 26.68 -3.74
CA ASP A 2 7.85 26.22 -3.12
C ASP A 2 8.07 25.80 -2.42
N SER A 3 8.26 26.44 -2.44
CA SER A 3 8.77 26.01 -1.67
C SER A 3 8.43 25.25 -0.86
N ASN A 4 7.96 24.99 -0.77
CA ASN A 4 7.60 24.17 -0.04
C ASN A 4 7.93 22.99 -0.21
N ASN A 5 8.14 22.96 -0.75
CA ASN A 5 8.63 21.82 -1.09
C ASN A 5 9.93 21.44 -0.58
N SER A 6 10.40 22.06 0.26
CA SER A 6 11.70 21.88 0.83
C SER A 6 11.82 20.67 1.74
N LYS A 7 10.73 20.13 2.24
CA LYS A 7 10.79 18.93 3.07
C LYS A 7 10.59 17.69 2.23
N PRO A 8 11.50 16.70 2.31
CA PRO A 8 11.29 15.48 1.56
C PRO A 8 10.06 14.74 2.09
N VAL A 9 9.37 14.06 1.21
CA VAL A 9 8.32 13.14 1.59
C VAL A 9 8.76 11.75 1.15
N PHE A 10 8.23 10.77 1.83
CA PHE A 10 8.57 9.38 1.58
C PHE A 10 7.33 8.65 1.08
N CYS A 11 7.53 7.73 0.16
CA CYS A 11 6.43 6.96 -0.38
C CYS A 11 6.75 5.48 -0.20
N ALA A 12 5.89 4.79 0.54
CA ALA A 12 5.97 3.34 0.63
C ALA A 12 5.12 2.77 -0.49
N THR A 13 5.73 1.96 -1.35
CA THR A 13 5.04 1.35 -2.47
C THR A 13 4.99 -0.15 -2.27
N VAL A 14 3.79 -0.71 -2.34
CA VAL A 14 3.59 -2.15 -2.20
C VAL A 14 3.09 -2.67 -3.54
N LEU A 15 3.79 -3.67 -4.06
CA LEU A 15 3.50 -4.24 -5.37
C LEU A 15 3.02 -5.67 -5.20
N TYR A 16 1.88 -6.00 -5.79
CA TYR A 16 1.34 -7.36 -5.79
C TYR A 16 1.40 -7.90 -7.20
N PRO A 17 2.33 -8.84 -7.47
CA PRO A 17 2.46 -9.39 -8.82
C PRO A 17 1.19 -10.13 -9.25
N ASN A 18 0.90 -10.08 -10.52
CA ASN A 18 -0.19 -10.83 -11.11
C ASN A 18 0.31 -12.25 -11.37
N LYS A 19 -0.09 -13.19 -10.50
CA LYS A 19 0.36 -14.57 -10.58
C LYS A 19 -0.78 -15.47 -11.00
N GLU A 20 -0.45 -16.42 -11.84
CA GLU A 20 -1.40 -17.44 -12.27
C GLU A 20 -1.90 -18.22 -11.06
N ASN A 21 -3.20 -18.51 -11.06
CA ASN A 21 -3.85 -19.32 -10.02
C ASN A 21 -3.84 -18.67 -8.62
N VAL A 22 -3.58 -17.39 -8.55
CA VAL A 22 -3.68 -16.63 -7.29
C VAL A 22 -4.82 -15.63 -7.44
N LEU A 23 -5.81 -15.75 -6.57
CA LEU A 23 -6.91 -14.81 -6.53
C LEU A 23 -6.54 -13.66 -5.59
N PHE A 24 -6.74 -12.45 -6.05
CA PHE A 24 -6.49 -11.26 -5.25
C PHE A 24 -7.81 -10.54 -5.03
N ASP A 25 -8.24 -10.45 -3.79
CA ASP A 25 -9.48 -9.76 -3.44
C ASP A 25 -9.20 -8.27 -3.30
N PHE A 26 -9.30 -7.55 -4.41
CA PHE A 26 -9.01 -6.13 -4.45
C PHE A 26 -9.94 -5.33 -3.53
N GLU A 27 -11.22 -5.71 -3.46
CA GLU A 27 -12.18 -5.01 -2.63
C GLU A 27 -11.82 -5.12 -1.16
N LEU A 28 -11.46 -6.31 -0.70
CA LEU A 28 -11.05 -6.51 0.68
C LEU A 28 -9.78 -5.71 0.98
N TYR A 29 -8.81 -5.75 0.07
CA TYR A 29 -7.55 -5.06 0.26
C TYR A 29 -7.76 -3.55 0.35
N ALA A 30 -8.48 -2.98 -0.63
CA ALA A 30 -8.66 -1.54 -0.72
C ALA A 30 -9.58 -0.99 0.37
N ASN A 31 -10.60 -1.77 0.76
CA ASN A 31 -11.64 -1.27 1.66
C ASN A 31 -11.45 -1.67 3.12
N ARG A 32 -10.58 -2.65 3.40
CA ARG A 32 -10.39 -3.14 4.76
C ARG A 32 -8.93 -3.12 5.18
N LEU A 33 -8.05 -3.73 4.40
CA LEU A 33 -6.67 -3.91 4.82
C LEU A 33 -5.85 -2.63 4.74
N ILE A 34 -5.95 -1.89 3.65
CA ILE A 34 -5.21 -0.64 3.52
C ILE A 34 -5.73 0.44 4.47
N PRO A 35 -7.04 0.62 4.66
CA PRO A 35 -7.50 1.57 5.69
C PRO A 35 -6.98 1.23 7.09
N GLU A 36 -6.89 -0.05 7.44
CA GLU A 36 -6.34 -0.45 8.74
C GLU A 36 -4.85 -0.11 8.82
N TYR A 37 -4.11 -0.33 7.74
CA TYR A 37 -2.70 0.03 7.62
C TYR A 37 -2.51 1.53 7.84
N VAL A 38 -3.33 2.33 7.17
CA VAL A 38 -3.27 3.79 7.27
C VAL A 38 -3.62 4.25 8.69
N GLU A 39 -4.58 3.59 9.33
CA GLU A 39 -4.95 3.92 10.70
C GLU A 39 -3.78 3.70 11.67
N ILE A 40 -3.04 2.61 11.48
CA ILE A 40 -1.88 2.32 12.32
C ILE A 40 -0.78 3.36 12.11
N LEU A 41 -0.58 3.80 10.87
CA LEU A 41 0.39 4.85 10.58
C LEU A 41 -0.02 6.21 11.14
N GLY A 42 -1.32 6.43 11.27
CA GLY A 42 -1.85 7.63 11.91
C GLY A 42 -1.58 8.90 11.12
N ASP A 43 -1.26 9.97 11.85
CA ASP A 43 -1.08 11.30 11.26
C ASP A 43 0.21 11.43 10.45
N ASN A 44 1.03 10.38 10.40
CA ASN A 44 2.19 10.38 9.54
C ASN A 44 1.81 10.29 8.06
N VAL A 45 0.59 9.83 7.74
CA VAL A 45 0.14 9.67 6.36
C VAL A 45 -0.32 11.00 5.78
N ILE A 46 0.24 11.36 4.63
CA ILE A 46 -0.20 12.53 3.87
C ILE A 46 -1.37 12.15 2.99
N LYS A 47 -1.20 11.06 2.25
CA LYS A 47 -2.23 10.54 1.37
C LYS A 47 -1.86 9.11 1.00
N TYR A 48 -2.81 8.38 0.46
CA TYR A 48 -2.55 7.05 -0.06
C TYR A 48 -3.46 6.76 -1.25
N GLU A 49 -3.06 5.78 -2.03
CA GLU A 49 -3.87 5.33 -3.15
C GLU A 49 -3.68 3.83 -3.33
N VAL A 50 -4.70 3.17 -3.85
CA VAL A 50 -4.65 1.76 -4.21
C VAL A 50 -5.09 1.66 -5.66
N ARG A 51 -4.23 1.10 -6.50
CA ARG A 51 -4.49 1.01 -7.94
C ARG A 51 -4.62 -0.45 -8.35
N LYS A 52 -5.63 -0.72 -9.15
CA LYS A 52 -5.88 -2.04 -9.67
C LYS A 52 -5.27 -2.15 -11.06
N GLY A 53 -4.58 -3.26 -11.32
CA GLY A 53 -4.07 -3.52 -12.65
C GLY A 53 -5.22 -3.84 -13.60
N LEU A 54 -5.13 -3.32 -14.81
CA LEU A 54 -6.16 -3.55 -15.82
C LEU A 54 -5.57 -4.25 -17.02
N ALA A 55 -6.30 -5.25 -17.53
CA ALA A 55 -5.98 -5.84 -18.81
C ALA A 55 -6.65 -4.99 -19.89
N THR A 56 -5.93 -4.76 -20.98
CA THR A 56 -6.51 -4.06 -22.13
C THR A 56 -6.62 -5.02 -23.29
N PRO A 57 -7.63 -4.85 -24.15
CA PRO A 57 -7.81 -5.74 -25.29
C PRO A 57 -6.56 -5.78 -26.17
N GLY A 58 -6.15 -6.97 -26.55
CA GLY A 58 -5.01 -7.14 -27.45
C GLY A 58 -3.66 -7.06 -26.79
N THR A 59 -3.61 -6.89 -25.45
CA THR A 59 -2.34 -6.83 -24.73
C THR A 59 -2.27 -7.94 -23.69
N ALA A 60 -1.08 -8.18 -23.18
CA ALA A 60 -0.87 -9.16 -22.12
C ALA A 60 -1.53 -8.66 -20.84
N ALA A 61 -1.78 -9.60 -19.91
CA ALA A 61 -2.27 -9.24 -18.59
C ALA A 61 -1.26 -8.32 -17.89
N PRO A 62 -1.72 -7.46 -16.98
CA PRO A 62 -0.79 -6.55 -16.29
C PRO A 62 0.20 -7.32 -15.42
N ASN A 63 1.40 -6.77 -15.27
CA ASN A 63 2.44 -7.39 -14.46
C ASN A 63 2.08 -7.40 -12.98
N PHE A 64 1.31 -6.41 -12.53
CA PHE A 64 0.90 -6.29 -11.13
C PHE A 64 -0.61 -6.21 -11.07
N ILE A 65 -1.18 -7.01 -10.15
CA ILE A 65 -2.63 -7.01 -9.95
C ILE A 65 -3.06 -5.81 -9.11
N CYS A 66 -2.16 -5.31 -8.27
CA CYS A 66 -2.46 -4.20 -7.40
C CYS A 66 -1.17 -3.47 -7.02
N ILE A 67 -1.25 -2.15 -6.94
CA ILE A 67 -0.15 -1.30 -6.47
C ILE A 67 -0.73 -0.35 -5.45
N ALA A 68 -0.14 -0.31 -4.27
CA ALA A 68 -0.54 0.62 -3.22
C ALA A 68 0.60 1.59 -2.95
N ASN A 69 0.29 2.87 -2.87
CA ASN A 69 1.26 3.93 -2.55
C ASN A 69 0.77 4.68 -1.33
N ILE A 70 1.62 4.80 -0.32
CA ILE A 70 1.31 5.51 0.90
C ILE A 70 2.40 6.57 1.12
N TRP A 71 2.02 7.84 1.09
CA TRP A 71 2.95 8.95 1.31
C TRP A 71 2.94 9.34 2.76
N VAL A 72 4.14 9.42 3.36
CA VAL A 72 4.29 9.75 4.79
C VAL A 72 5.27 10.92 4.94
N THR A 73 5.16 11.62 6.07
CA THR A 73 6.02 12.77 6.34
C THR A 73 7.36 12.38 6.94
N SER A 74 7.41 11.28 7.69
CA SER A 74 8.61 10.88 8.42
C SER A 74 8.92 9.42 8.20
N GLY A 75 10.12 9.14 7.67
CA GLY A 75 10.60 7.78 7.51
C GLY A 75 10.84 7.11 8.86
N GLU A 76 11.29 7.89 9.84
CA GLU A 76 11.53 7.37 11.18
C GLU A 76 10.23 6.91 11.84
N LYS A 77 9.19 7.73 11.76
CA LYS A 77 7.87 7.34 12.28
C LYS A 77 7.31 6.13 11.54
N PHE A 78 7.55 6.07 10.24
CA PHE A 78 7.12 4.92 9.45
C PHE A 78 7.77 3.65 9.98
N GLY A 79 9.09 3.68 10.22
CA GLY A 79 9.81 2.54 10.77
C GLY A 79 9.27 2.13 12.14
N ALA A 80 8.97 3.11 13.00
CA ALA A 80 8.39 2.83 14.31
C ALA A 80 7.03 2.16 14.19
N SER A 81 6.21 2.61 13.25
CA SER A 81 4.89 2.01 13.02
C SER A 81 5.01 0.57 12.53
N MET A 82 6.02 0.28 11.73
CA MET A 82 6.23 -1.10 11.25
C MET A 82 6.61 -2.04 12.38
N ALA A 83 7.12 -1.51 13.50
CA ALA A 83 7.44 -2.31 14.68
C ALA A 83 6.28 -2.45 15.65
N ASP A 84 5.17 -1.76 15.40
CA ASP A 84 3.97 -1.82 16.25
C ASP A 84 3.33 -3.21 16.11
N SER A 85 2.85 -3.76 17.23
CA SER A 85 2.24 -5.09 17.23
C SER A 85 1.00 -5.15 16.34
N ARG A 86 0.25 -4.05 16.24
CA ARG A 86 -0.93 -4.00 15.37
C ARG A 86 -0.53 -4.15 13.90
N MET A 87 0.60 -3.55 13.52
CA MET A 87 1.11 -3.67 12.17
C MET A 87 1.56 -5.10 11.89
N ARG A 88 2.20 -5.72 12.87
CA ARG A 88 2.65 -7.12 12.73
C ARG A 88 1.45 -8.04 12.50
N ASP A 89 0.38 -7.83 13.28
CA ASP A 89 -0.84 -8.63 13.13
C ASP A 89 -1.47 -8.41 11.75
N LEU A 90 -1.45 -7.16 11.28
CA LEU A 90 -1.99 -6.83 9.98
C LEU A 90 -1.18 -7.49 8.85
N MET A 91 0.14 -7.52 8.99
CA MET A 91 1.00 -8.14 7.99
C MET A 91 0.72 -9.65 7.88
N VAL A 92 0.39 -10.29 9.00
CA VAL A 92 0.00 -11.70 8.99
C VAL A 92 -1.28 -11.87 8.19
N LYS A 93 -2.27 -11.00 8.40
CA LYS A 93 -3.52 -11.04 7.63
C LYS A 93 -3.27 -10.85 6.14
N ILE A 94 -2.40 -9.90 5.80
CA ILE A 94 -2.10 -9.60 4.40
C ILE A 94 -1.40 -10.79 3.75
N SER A 95 -0.48 -11.45 4.47
CA SER A 95 0.19 -12.63 3.95
C SER A 95 -0.78 -13.79 3.70
N ALA A 96 -1.73 -13.99 4.61
CA ALA A 96 -2.70 -15.07 4.48
C ALA A 96 -3.74 -14.78 3.39
N PHE A 97 -3.93 -13.51 3.08
CA PHE A 97 -4.94 -13.02 2.15
C PHE A 97 -4.61 -13.38 0.70
N ARG A 98 -3.36 -13.56 0.35
CA ARG A 98 -3.00 -13.79 -1.05
C ARG A 98 -2.33 -15.17 -1.26
#